data_fec618ac38812b0797bc25345d7ebe26
#
_entry.id   fec618ac38812b0797bc25345d7ebe26
#
_cell.length_a   1.000
_cell.length_b   1.000
_cell.length_c   1.000
_cell.angle_alpha   90.00
_cell.angle_beta   90.00
_cell.angle_gamma   90.00
#
_symmetry.space_group_name_H-M   'P 1'
#
loop_
_entity.id
_entity.type
_entity.pdbx_description
1 polymer ?
#
loop_
_entity_poly.entity_id
_entity_poly.type
_entity_poly.pdbx_seq_one_letter_code
_entity_poly.pdbx_strand_id
1 'polypeptide(L)'
;PLFVAKDSVDVWVRPPLFHHDVVAGVPPDYFSEDGQRWGTMLYDWTAHREEDWTWWRMRMARICGLFDLVRIDHFRGFESAWAIPKGDDTAKNGSWMEGPGDDILQAIIDVAGDTLIVAEDLGIIPESVTDLRKRHNLPGMSVLHFAFDDENADNPHRPENITKDSVVYTGTHDNDTTMGWWEVGSD
;
A
#
# COMPACT_ATOMS: atom_id res chain seq x y z
N PRO A 1 7.77 -1.80 0.24
CA PRO A 1 6.48 -2.17 -0.34
C PRO A 1 5.76 -3.19 0.55
N LEU A 2 4.40 -3.25 0.46
CA LEU A 2 3.63 -4.25 1.20
C LEU A 2 3.99 -5.65 0.71
N PHE A 3 3.85 -5.91 -0.57
CA PHE A 3 4.11 -7.22 -1.17
C PHE A 3 5.57 -7.44 -1.54
N VAL A 4 5.97 -8.70 -1.64
CA VAL A 4 7.34 -9.10 -1.97
C VAL A 4 7.45 -9.64 -3.40
N ALA A 5 8.62 -9.52 -4.00
CA ALA A 5 8.88 -10.11 -5.30
C ALA A 5 8.86 -11.64 -5.23
N LYS A 6 8.38 -12.28 -6.30
CA LYS A 6 8.25 -13.75 -6.37
C LYS A 6 9.55 -14.52 -6.19
N ASP A 7 10.67 -13.88 -6.50
CA ASP A 7 12.03 -14.41 -6.44
C ASP A 7 12.81 -13.89 -5.23
N SER A 8 12.11 -13.27 -4.27
CA SER A 8 12.73 -12.85 -3.00
C SER A 8 13.14 -14.05 -2.15
N VAL A 9 14.16 -13.82 -1.32
CA VAL A 9 14.63 -14.83 -0.33
C VAL A 9 13.50 -15.23 0.61
N ASP A 10 12.61 -14.31 0.97
CA ASP A 10 11.46 -14.58 1.84
C ASP A 10 10.54 -15.66 1.28
N VAL A 11 10.17 -15.55 -0.01
CA VAL A 11 9.33 -16.52 -0.69
C VAL A 11 10.03 -17.88 -0.80
N TRP A 12 11.34 -17.86 -1.05
CA TRP A 12 12.12 -19.08 -1.18
C TRP A 12 12.29 -19.82 0.15
N VAL A 13 12.54 -19.10 1.24
CA VAL A 13 12.80 -19.68 2.58
C VAL A 13 11.51 -20.06 3.31
N ARG A 14 10.42 -19.31 3.08
CA ARG A 14 9.14 -19.47 3.77
C ARG A 14 7.96 -19.59 2.78
N PRO A 15 8.00 -20.54 1.79
CA PRO A 15 6.96 -20.65 0.77
C PRO A 15 5.52 -20.71 1.30
N PRO A 16 5.22 -21.38 2.43
CA PRO A 16 3.85 -21.47 2.93
C PRO A 16 3.22 -20.14 3.35
N LEU A 17 4.00 -19.09 3.53
CA LEU A 17 3.48 -17.76 3.88
C LEU A 17 2.93 -16.97 2.68
N PHE A 18 2.95 -17.55 1.48
CA PHE A 18 2.59 -16.85 0.25
C PHE A 18 1.66 -17.70 -0.62
N HIS A 19 0.74 -17.03 -1.32
CA HIS A 19 -0.04 -17.66 -2.37
C HIS A 19 0.80 -17.84 -3.63
N HIS A 20 0.79 -19.04 -4.22
CA HIS A 20 1.60 -19.38 -5.40
C HIS A 20 0.81 -19.46 -6.69
N ASP A 21 -0.51 -19.38 -6.64
CA ASP A 21 -1.47 -19.47 -7.73
C ASP A 21 -2.02 -18.11 -8.18
N VAL A 22 -1.79 -17.07 -7.40
CA VAL A 22 -2.19 -15.69 -7.70
C VAL A 22 -1.01 -14.73 -7.55
N VAL A 23 -1.17 -13.53 -8.11
CA VAL A 23 -0.24 -12.40 -7.95
C VAL A 23 -1.01 -11.12 -7.63
N ALA A 24 -0.35 -10.16 -6.99
CA ALA A 24 -0.94 -8.89 -6.65
C ALA A 24 -1.03 -7.96 -7.86
N GLY A 25 -2.01 -7.06 -7.79
CA GLY A 25 -2.19 -5.98 -8.74
C GLY A 25 -3.31 -5.03 -8.33
N VAL A 26 -3.87 -4.34 -9.31
CA VAL A 26 -5.00 -3.40 -9.16
C VAL A 26 -6.04 -3.73 -10.23
N PRO A 27 -7.34 -3.68 -9.91
CA PRO A 27 -8.39 -3.91 -10.90
C PRO A 27 -8.35 -2.86 -12.02
N PRO A 28 -9.00 -3.13 -13.16
CA PRO A 28 -9.26 -2.12 -14.17
C PRO A 28 -9.92 -0.87 -13.58
N ASP A 29 -9.45 0.29 -13.99
CA ASP A 29 -9.98 1.60 -13.61
C ASP A 29 -9.91 2.56 -14.81
N TYR A 30 -10.20 3.84 -14.58
CA TYR A 30 -10.17 4.84 -15.66
C TYR A 30 -8.74 5.20 -16.11
N PHE A 31 -7.70 4.88 -15.33
CA PHE A 31 -6.29 5.06 -15.73
C PHE A 31 -5.76 3.88 -16.55
N SER A 32 -6.30 2.65 -16.30
CA SER A 32 -5.85 1.45 -16.96
C SER A 32 -7.01 0.51 -17.24
N GLU A 33 -7.40 0.36 -18.50
CA GLU A 33 -8.46 -0.56 -18.94
C GLU A 33 -8.16 -2.02 -18.61
N ASP A 34 -6.89 -2.39 -18.56
CA ASP A 34 -6.44 -3.75 -18.23
C ASP A 34 -6.12 -3.94 -16.74
N GLY A 35 -6.21 -2.86 -15.95
CA GLY A 35 -5.70 -2.82 -14.60
C GLY A 35 -4.17 -2.91 -14.55
N GLN A 36 -3.62 -3.15 -13.37
CA GLN A 36 -2.17 -3.27 -13.19
C GLN A 36 -1.86 -4.66 -12.64
N ARG A 37 -1.00 -5.40 -13.33
CA ARG A 37 -0.47 -6.68 -12.86
C ARG A 37 0.95 -6.48 -12.37
N TRP A 38 1.13 -6.44 -11.04
CA TRP A 38 2.45 -6.20 -10.44
C TRP A 38 3.33 -7.45 -10.41
N GLY A 39 2.72 -8.64 -10.38
CA GLY A 39 3.44 -9.91 -10.35
C GLY A 39 4.13 -10.22 -9.01
N THR A 40 3.89 -9.40 -7.97
CA THR A 40 4.36 -9.66 -6.60
C THR A 40 3.47 -10.68 -5.91
N MET A 41 4.02 -11.32 -4.86
CA MET A 41 3.34 -12.38 -4.12
C MET A 41 2.35 -11.82 -3.12
N LEU A 42 1.16 -12.41 -3.07
CA LEU A 42 0.19 -12.18 -2.00
C LEU A 42 0.50 -13.08 -0.80
N TYR A 43 0.23 -12.57 0.40
CA TYR A 43 0.42 -13.30 1.64
C TYR A 43 -0.73 -14.29 1.91
N ASP A 44 -0.41 -15.49 2.36
CA ASP A 44 -1.37 -16.37 3.04
C ASP A 44 -1.57 -15.89 4.47
N TRP A 45 -2.58 -15.04 4.67
CA TRP A 45 -2.85 -14.44 5.96
C TRP A 45 -3.22 -15.45 7.04
N THR A 46 -3.74 -16.61 6.65
CA THR A 46 -4.02 -17.71 7.58
C THR A 46 -2.71 -18.28 8.12
N ALA A 47 -1.76 -18.59 7.25
CA ALA A 47 -0.45 -19.08 7.65
C ALA A 47 0.31 -18.06 8.51
N HIS A 48 0.22 -16.77 8.17
CA HIS A 48 0.82 -15.70 8.99
C HIS A 48 0.19 -15.59 10.39
N ARG A 49 -1.12 -15.77 10.51
CA ARG A 49 -1.82 -15.77 11.81
C ARG A 49 -1.44 -16.99 12.64
N GLU A 50 -1.31 -18.17 12.04
CA GLU A 50 -0.89 -19.41 12.71
C GLU A 50 0.51 -19.31 13.32
N GLU A 51 1.42 -18.53 12.73
CA GLU A 51 2.75 -18.25 13.29
C GLU A 51 2.81 -16.98 14.17
N ASP A 52 1.68 -16.48 14.64
CA ASP A 52 1.57 -15.24 15.44
C ASP A 52 2.26 -14.04 14.79
N TRP A 53 2.10 -13.87 13.49
CA TRP A 53 2.68 -12.75 12.72
C TRP A 53 4.20 -12.66 12.81
N THR A 54 4.89 -13.74 13.17
CA THR A 54 6.33 -13.76 13.45
C THR A 54 7.16 -13.16 12.33
N TRP A 55 6.86 -13.48 11.08
CA TRP A 55 7.57 -12.91 9.93
C TRP A 55 7.40 -11.38 9.86
N TRP A 56 6.18 -10.89 10.04
CA TRP A 56 5.90 -9.46 10.04
C TRP A 56 6.52 -8.72 11.22
N ARG A 57 6.48 -9.30 12.42
CA ARG A 57 7.13 -8.76 13.62
C ARG A 57 8.64 -8.63 13.40
N MET A 58 9.29 -9.64 12.84
CA MET A 58 10.72 -9.61 12.54
C MET A 58 11.06 -8.56 11.47
N ARG A 59 10.28 -8.47 10.40
CA ARG A 59 10.44 -7.47 9.34
C ARG A 59 10.35 -6.06 9.89
N MET A 60 9.31 -5.78 10.69
CA MET A 60 9.11 -4.47 11.29
C MET A 60 10.18 -4.15 12.32
N ALA A 61 10.54 -5.07 13.21
CA ALA A 61 11.63 -4.87 14.16
C ALA A 61 12.94 -4.49 13.46
N ARG A 62 13.24 -5.15 12.33
CA ARG A 62 14.45 -4.83 11.55
C ARG A 62 14.40 -3.43 10.94
N ILE A 63 13.27 -3.05 10.36
CA ILE A 63 13.11 -1.74 9.73
C ILE A 63 13.13 -0.63 10.78
N CYS A 64 12.36 -0.77 11.85
CA CYS A 64 12.30 0.22 12.96
C CYS A 64 13.64 0.36 13.69
N GLY A 65 14.47 -0.68 13.71
CA GLY A 65 15.84 -0.58 14.23
C GLY A 65 16.82 0.19 13.33
N LEU A 66 16.40 0.59 12.13
CA LEU A 66 17.23 1.34 11.15
C LEU A 66 16.70 2.73 10.85
N PHE A 67 15.40 2.97 11.04
CA PHE A 67 14.73 4.20 10.60
C PHE A 67 13.78 4.71 11.68
N ASP A 68 13.68 6.03 11.78
CA ASP A 68 12.77 6.71 12.72
C ASP A 68 11.34 6.84 12.16
N LEU A 69 11.17 6.64 10.85
CA LEU A 69 9.90 6.67 10.15
C LEU A 69 9.87 5.57 9.08
N VAL A 70 8.74 4.85 9.02
CA VAL A 70 8.49 3.80 8.04
C VAL A 70 7.23 4.12 7.24
N ARG A 71 7.34 4.18 5.92
CA ARG A 71 6.19 4.24 5.03
C ARG A 71 5.77 2.82 4.63
N ILE A 72 4.51 2.48 4.89
CA ILE A 72 3.91 1.25 4.38
C ILE A 72 3.24 1.57 3.04
N ASP A 73 3.83 1.06 1.99
CA ASP A 73 3.36 1.17 0.62
C ASP A 73 2.13 0.29 0.39
N HIS A 74 1.14 0.77 -0.37
CA HIS A 74 -0.11 0.09 -0.65
C HIS A 74 -0.83 -0.40 0.62
N PHE A 75 -1.03 0.51 1.58
CA PHE A 75 -1.63 0.21 2.89
C PHE A 75 -2.98 -0.50 2.79
N ARG A 76 -3.78 -0.19 1.74
CA ARG A 76 -5.08 -0.85 1.52
C ARG A 76 -4.98 -2.38 1.46
N GLY A 77 -3.83 -2.95 1.11
CA GLY A 77 -3.62 -4.39 1.05
C GLY A 77 -3.78 -5.10 2.40
N PHE A 78 -3.78 -4.37 3.52
CA PHE A 78 -4.15 -4.92 4.82
C PHE A 78 -5.66 -5.04 5.02
N GLU A 79 -6.47 -4.28 4.28
CA GLU A 79 -7.93 -4.40 4.25
C GLU A 79 -8.35 -5.40 3.16
N SER A 80 -7.87 -5.19 1.93
CA SER A 80 -8.08 -6.13 0.81
C SER A 80 -7.05 -5.91 -0.28
N ALA A 81 -6.71 -6.99 -1.00
CA ALA A 81 -5.80 -6.96 -2.12
C ALA A 81 -6.44 -7.54 -3.38
N TRP A 82 -6.09 -7.00 -4.55
CA TRP A 82 -6.54 -7.55 -5.82
C TRP A 82 -5.66 -8.73 -6.22
N ALA A 83 -6.26 -9.92 -6.20
CA ALA A 83 -5.61 -11.19 -6.52
C ALA A 83 -5.89 -11.56 -7.97
N ILE A 84 -4.86 -11.66 -8.78
CA ILE A 84 -4.93 -11.99 -10.20
C ILE A 84 -4.45 -13.43 -10.39
N PRO A 85 -5.19 -14.30 -11.10
CA PRO A 85 -4.70 -15.64 -11.42
C PRO A 85 -3.31 -15.58 -12.08
N LYS A 86 -2.39 -16.41 -11.65
CA LYS A 86 -0.97 -16.35 -12.07
C LYS A 86 -0.78 -16.47 -13.59
N GLY A 87 -1.69 -17.18 -14.26
CA GLY A 87 -1.65 -17.41 -15.71
C GLY A 87 -2.21 -16.26 -16.56
N ASP A 88 -2.81 -15.25 -15.94
CA ASP A 88 -3.44 -14.14 -16.66
C ASP A 88 -2.43 -13.06 -16.98
N ASP A 89 -2.51 -12.49 -18.19
CA ASP A 89 -1.62 -11.41 -18.63
C ASP A 89 -2.10 -10.04 -18.18
N THR A 90 -3.38 -9.89 -17.83
CA THR A 90 -4.01 -8.65 -17.37
C THR A 90 -4.64 -8.82 -16.01
N ALA A 91 -5.06 -7.72 -15.39
CA ALA A 91 -5.72 -7.73 -14.08
C ALA A 91 -7.25 -7.93 -14.15
N LYS A 92 -7.83 -8.09 -15.35
CA LYS A 92 -9.31 -8.12 -15.56
C LYS A 92 -10.03 -9.22 -14.80
N ASN A 93 -9.43 -10.40 -14.70
CA ASN A 93 -10.05 -11.58 -14.08
C ASN A 93 -9.66 -11.76 -12.60
N GLY A 94 -9.14 -10.73 -11.98
CA GLY A 94 -8.81 -10.76 -10.57
C GLY A 94 -10.06 -10.78 -9.68
N SER A 95 -9.83 -10.93 -8.39
CA SER A 95 -10.84 -10.83 -7.35
C SER A 95 -10.26 -10.20 -6.09
N TRP A 96 -11.12 -9.55 -5.29
CA TRP A 96 -10.70 -9.04 -4.00
C TRP A 96 -10.49 -10.19 -3.01
N MET A 97 -9.34 -10.19 -2.39
CA MET A 97 -8.95 -11.08 -1.30
C MET A 97 -8.89 -10.25 -0.02
N GLU A 98 -9.67 -10.64 0.99
CA GLU A 98 -9.73 -9.95 2.27
C GLU A 98 -8.38 -10.00 2.99
N GLY A 99 -8.00 -8.87 3.58
CA GLY A 99 -6.80 -8.71 4.37
C GLY A 99 -7.03 -8.98 5.87
N PRO A 100 -5.97 -9.00 6.66
CA PRO A 100 -6.03 -9.32 8.10
C PRO A 100 -6.46 -8.12 8.97
N GLY A 101 -6.55 -6.92 8.40
CA GLY A 101 -7.06 -5.73 9.07
C GLY A 101 -6.34 -5.39 10.37
N ASP A 102 -7.12 -5.25 11.43
CA ASP A 102 -6.65 -4.81 12.75
C ASP A 102 -5.60 -5.77 13.37
N ASP A 103 -5.71 -7.09 13.11
CA ASP A 103 -4.84 -8.10 13.72
C ASP A 103 -3.36 -7.88 13.37
N ILE A 104 -3.07 -7.69 12.08
CA ILE A 104 -1.69 -7.46 11.63
C ILE A 104 -1.19 -6.08 12.02
N LEU A 105 -2.05 -5.07 11.98
CA LEU A 105 -1.65 -3.70 12.34
C LEU A 105 -1.28 -3.62 13.81
N GLN A 106 -2.01 -4.29 14.69
CA GLN A 106 -1.64 -4.38 16.09
C GLN A 106 -0.27 -5.04 16.26
N ALA A 107 -0.01 -6.17 15.58
CA ALA A 107 1.27 -6.86 15.63
C ALA A 107 2.45 -6.01 15.12
N ILE A 108 2.22 -5.18 14.10
CA ILE A 108 3.21 -4.24 13.55
C ILE A 108 3.47 -3.10 14.55
N ILE A 109 2.43 -2.50 15.10
CA ILE A 109 2.52 -1.35 16.02
C ILE A 109 3.18 -1.75 17.33
N ASP A 110 2.87 -2.93 17.87
CA ASP A 110 3.49 -3.45 19.09
C ASP A 110 5.03 -3.53 19.00
N VAL A 111 5.54 -3.77 17.79
CA VAL A 111 6.98 -3.88 17.51
C VAL A 111 7.61 -2.55 17.12
N ALA A 112 6.83 -1.66 16.51
CA ALA A 112 7.33 -0.38 16.03
C ALA A 112 7.78 0.57 17.16
N GLY A 113 7.17 0.46 18.34
CA GLY A 113 7.48 1.33 19.48
C GLY A 113 7.25 2.81 19.12
N ASP A 114 8.30 3.63 19.25
CA ASP A 114 8.24 5.07 18.94
C ASP A 114 8.47 5.40 17.46
N THR A 115 8.73 4.40 16.61
CA THR A 115 8.90 4.60 15.16
C THR A 115 7.59 5.04 14.52
N LEU A 116 7.60 6.16 13.81
CA LEU A 116 6.43 6.65 13.09
C LEU A 116 6.11 5.73 11.89
N ILE A 117 4.84 5.35 11.76
CA ILE A 117 4.36 4.61 10.60
C ILE A 117 3.44 5.51 9.80
N VAL A 118 3.75 5.69 8.51
CA VAL A 118 2.92 6.41 7.54
C VAL A 118 2.28 5.40 6.60
N ALA A 119 0.96 5.46 6.46
CA ALA A 119 0.22 4.63 5.53
C ALA A 119 0.16 5.31 4.15
N GLU A 120 0.59 4.61 3.11
CA GLU A 120 0.31 5.06 1.75
C GLU A 120 -1.13 4.68 1.40
N ASP A 121 -1.98 5.70 1.30
CA ASP A 121 -3.40 5.63 1.03
C ASP A 121 -3.78 6.49 -0.19
N LEU A 122 -2.98 6.38 -1.25
CA LEU A 122 -3.21 7.08 -2.52
C LEU A 122 -4.14 6.29 -3.45
N GLY A 123 -4.79 7.00 -4.37
CA GLY A 123 -5.71 6.43 -5.36
C GLY A 123 -7.14 6.30 -4.85
N ILE A 124 -7.89 5.32 -5.37
CA ILE A 124 -9.28 5.08 -4.98
C ILE A 124 -9.32 4.28 -3.67
N ILE A 125 -9.51 4.99 -2.57
CA ILE A 125 -9.47 4.42 -1.22
C ILE A 125 -10.89 4.32 -0.64
N PRO A 126 -11.41 3.11 -0.38
CA PRO A 126 -12.68 2.91 0.31
C PRO A 126 -12.65 3.45 1.74
N GLU A 127 -13.81 3.80 2.26
CA GLU A 127 -13.96 4.27 3.65
C GLU A 127 -13.42 3.24 4.66
N SER A 128 -13.60 1.94 4.39
CA SER A 128 -13.07 0.85 5.23
C SER A 128 -11.55 0.91 5.45
N VAL A 129 -10.79 1.29 4.42
CA VAL A 129 -9.34 1.49 4.51
C VAL A 129 -9.00 2.74 5.33
N THR A 130 -9.72 3.82 5.10
CA THR A 130 -9.56 5.07 5.87
C THR A 130 -9.87 4.85 7.35
N ASP A 131 -10.92 4.12 7.66
CA ASP A 131 -11.31 3.77 9.01
C ASP A 131 -10.29 2.86 9.69
N LEU A 132 -9.77 1.86 8.96
CA LEU A 132 -8.71 0.99 9.44
C LEU A 132 -7.47 1.83 9.83
N ARG A 133 -7.02 2.72 8.96
CA ARG A 133 -5.90 3.63 9.21
C ARG A 133 -6.12 4.50 10.44
N LYS A 134 -7.30 5.15 10.52
CA LYS A 134 -7.66 6.06 11.62
C LYS A 134 -7.80 5.36 12.97
N ARG A 135 -8.35 4.13 13.01
CA ARG A 135 -8.44 3.34 14.26
C ARG A 135 -7.07 3.10 14.89
N HIS A 136 -6.04 2.98 14.06
CA HIS A 136 -4.65 2.80 14.52
C HIS A 136 -3.85 4.10 14.62
N ASN A 137 -4.49 5.27 14.46
CA ASN A 137 -3.86 6.60 14.52
C ASN A 137 -2.67 6.75 13.55
N LEU A 138 -2.71 6.07 12.39
CA LEU A 138 -1.67 6.18 11.40
C LEU A 138 -1.91 7.39 10.49
N PRO A 139 -0.92 8.28 10.27
CA PRO A 139 -1.03 9.32 9.26
C PRO A 139 -1.07 8.72 7.86
N GLY A 140 -1.87 9.32 6.99
CA GLY A 140 -1.90 9.04 5.56
C GLY A 140 -0.94 9.89 4.77
N MET A 141 -1.12 9.94 3.46
CA MET A 141 -0.30 10.72 2.54
C MET A 141 -1.13 11.68 1.68
N SER A 142 -0.54 12.83 1.38
CA SER A 142 -1.03 13.74 0.35
C SER A 142 0.10 14.07 -0.63
N VAL A 143 -0.21 14.07 -1.91
CA VAL A 143 0.74 14.38 -2.99
C VAL A 143 0.29 15.65 -3.70
N LEU A 144 1.10 16.70 -3.62
CA LEU A 144 0.72 18.02 -4.09
C LEU A 144 0.47 18.07 -5.60
N HIS A 145 1.20 17.29 -6.41
CA HIS A 145 0.93 17.21 -7.86
C HIS A 145 -0.52 16.81 -8.14
N PHE A 146 -1.09 15.88 -7.39
CA PHE A 146 -2.49 15.43 -7.56
C PHE A 146 -3.55 16.48 -7.21
N ALA A 147 -3.16 17.55 -6.52
CA ALA A 147 -4.04 18.67 -6.23
C ALA A 147 -4.47 19.44 -7.50
N PHE A 148 -3.74 19.27 -8.60
CA PHE A 148 -3.91 19.98 -9.86
C PHE A 148 -4.45 19.11 -10.99
N ASP A 149 -4.68 17.81 -10.72
CA ASP A 149 -5.15 16.84 -11.74
C ASP A 149 -6.62 17.05 -12.12
N ASP A 150 -7.40 17.68 -11.24
CA ASP A 150 -8.82 17.96 -11.46
C ASP A 150 -9.25 19.30 -10.83
N GLU A 151 -10.46 19.76 -11.20
CA GLU A 151 -11.09 20.95 -10.61
C GLU A 151 -11.96 20.66 -9.39
N ASN A 152 -11.93 19.41 -8.89
CA ASN A 152 -12.74 19.00 -7.75
C ASN A 152 -12.31 19.74 -6.46
N ALA A 153 -13.21 20.53 -5.91
CA ALA A 153 -12.96 21.28 -4.68
C ALA A 153 -12.71 20.37 -3.47
N ASP A 154 -13.24 19.13 -3.49
CA ASP A 154 -13.10 18.14 -2.42
C ASP A 154 -11.86 17.23 -2.61
N ASN A 155 -11.00 17.50 -3.60
CA ASN A 155 -9.77 16.73 -3.82
C ASN A 155 -8.91 16.76 -2.54
N PRO A 156 -8.61 15.59 -1.93
CA PRO A 156 -7.93 15.51 -0.63
C PRO A 156 -6.47 15.98 -0.66
N HIS A 157 -5.90 16.13 -1.86
CA HIS A 157 -4.52 16.58 -2.04
C HIS A 157 -4.38 18.10 -2.12
N ARG A 158 -5.50 18.84 -2.23
CA ARG A 158 -5.49 20.31 -2.25
C ARG A 158 -5.07 20.84 -0.89
N PRO A 159 -4.23 21.88 -0.84
CA PRO A 159 -3.70 22.42 0.42
C PRO A 159 -4.78 22.74 1.47
N GLU A 160 -5.93 23.23 1.04
CA GLU A 160 -7.06 23.58 1.91
C GLU A 160 -7.78 22.36 2.51
N ASN A 161 -7.63 21.17 1.90
CA ASN A 161 -8.28 19.92 2.33
C ASN A 161 -7.33 18.99 3.10
N ILE A 162 -6.02 19.27 3.09
CA ILE A 162 -5.04 18.44 3.79
C ILE A 162 -5.28 18.50 5.30
N THR A 163 -5.36 17.34 5.91
CA THR A 163 -5.59 17.18 7.33
C THR A 163 -4.27 17.04 8.10
N LYS A 164 -4.32 17.23 9.45
CA LYS A 164 -3.13 17.14 10.31
C LYS A 164 -2.54 15.73 10.43
N ASP A 165 -3.34 14.71 10.11
CA ASP A 165 -2.97 13.30 10.10
C ASP A 165 -2.50 12.84 8.71
N SER A 166 -1.85 13.72 7.97
CA SER A 166 -1.30 13.45 6.65
C SER A 166 0.13 13.96 6.51
N VAL A 167 0.99 13.19 5.88
CA VAL A 167 2.32 13.61 5.44
C VAL A 167 2.24 14.08 4.00
N VAL A 168 2.72 15.30 3.74
CA VAL A 168 2.60 15.95 2.42
C VAL A 168 3.91 15.84 1.66
N TYR A 169 3.82 15.40 0.40
CA TYR A 169 4.92 15.34 -0.55
C TYR A 169 4.60 16.19 -1.78
N THR A 170 5.60 16.75 -2.44
CA THR A 170 5.41 17.38 -3.76
C THR A 170 5.06 16.34 -4.82
N GLY A 171 5.78 15.23 -4.83
CA GLY A 171 5.58 14.04 -5.65
C GLY A 171 6.26 12.85 -4.99
N THR A 172 6.06 11.66 -5.50
CA THR A 172 6.69 10.42 -5.05
C THR A 172 7.68 9.90 -6.11
N HIS A 173 8.28 8.73 -5.87
CA HIS A 173 9.12 8.05 -6.86
C HIS A 173 8.34 7.51 -8.08
N ASP A 174 7.00 7.52 -8.03
CA ASP A 174 6.11 7.13 -9.13
C ASP A 174 5.66 8.33 -9.98
N ASN A 175 6.04 9.55 -9.57
CA ASN A 175 5.75 10.79 -10.29
C ASN A 175 7.01 11.32 -10.98
N ASP A 176 6.82 12.20 -11.95
CA ASP A 176 7.92 13.00 -12.47
C ASP A 176 8.45 13.97 -11.41
N THR A 177 9.62 14.54 -11.64
CA THR A 177 10.12 15.65 -10.83
C THR A 177 9.15 16.83 -10.89
N THR A 178 9.15 17.69 -9.86
CA THR A 178 8.29 18.89 -9.87
C THR A 178 8.56 19.78 -11.08
N MET A 179 9.81 19.85 -11.57
CA MET A 179 10.15 20.59 -12.78
C MET A 179 9.58 19.92 -14.03
N GLY A 180 9.75 18.60 -14.18
CA GLY A 180 9.20 17.85 -15.31
C GLY A 180 7.67 17.92 -15.34
N TRP A 181 7.02 17.74 -14.19
CA TRP A 181 5.58 17.91 -14.05
C TRP A 181 5.10 19.32 -14.47
N TRP A 182 5.83 20.37 -14.04
CA TRP A 182 5.52 21.76 -14.40
C TRP A 182 5.67 22.02 -15.92
N GLU A 183 6.72 21.50 -16.54
CA GLU A 183 6.98 21.67 -17.97
C GLU A 183 5.91 20.98 -18.84
N VAL A 184 5.42 19.81 -18.43
CA VAL A 184 4.35 19.08 -19.14
C VAL A 184 2.98 19.73 -18.97
N GLY A 185 2.70 20.31 -17.80
CA GLY A 185 1.41 20.94 -17.50
C GLY A 185 1.31 22.42 -17.95
N SER A 186 2.37 22.98 -18.52
CA SER A 186 2.40 24.39 -18.98
C SER A 186 2.05 24.57 -20.45
N ASP A 187 1.76 23.51 -21.20
CA ASP A 187 1.24 23.53 -22.58
C ASP A 187 -0.29 23.42 -22.60
#